data_ef20be5b5c0ce43cdd1967995c251db6
#
_entry.id   ef20be5b5c0ce43cdd1967995c251db6
#
_cell.length_a   1.000
_cell.length_b   1.000
_cell.length_c   1.000
_cell.angle_alpha   90.00
_cell.angle_beta   90.00
_cell.angle_gamma   90.00
#
_symmetry.space_group_name_H-M   'P 1'
#
loop_
_entity.id
_entity.type
_entity.pdbx_description
1 polymer ?
#
loop_
_entity_poly.entity_id
_entity_poly.type
_entity_poly.pdbx_seq_one_letter_code
_entity_poly.pdbx_strand_id
1 'polypeptide(L)'
;TIQEYHKKNDDDRNVCIIPESAHGTNPASAIMAGLKVVIVKCDDKGNIDFDDLKNKVTDAGDNLSSLMVTYPSTHGVFEHNIDEICDLIHNNGGLVYMDGANLNAMVGVCKPGHFGADVMHINLHKTFCIPHGGGGPGMGPICVNDKLKPYLPKHHITDEDYSYSVSSSPYGSANILLISYIYMKLMAGKGLLKASQVAILNANYMAKKLEKDYQILYRGETGLNAHEFIVDCRKFKNSAGITNEDIAKRLMDYGYHAPTMSWPIPGTLMIEPTESESKNELDRFCDAMIQIKQEIDEIASGEMP
;
A
#
# COMPACT_ATOMS: atom_id res chain seq x y z
N THR A 1 12.29 -16.56 -0.78
CA THR A 1 13.47 -15.97 -1.43
C THR A 1 14.44 -15.42 -0.38
N ILE A 2 14.06 -14.43 0.48
CA ILE A 2 14.95 -13.83 1.50
C ILE A 2 15.50 -14.90 2.47
N GLN A 3 14.64 -15.74 3.02
CA GLN A 3 15.08 -16.80 3.94
C GLN A 3 15.99 -17.82 3.26
N GLU A 4 15.72 -18.16 2.01
CA GLU A 4 16.58 -19.08 1.25
C GLU A 4 17.97 -18.46 1.00
N TYR A 5 18.00 -17.13 0.76
CA TYR A 5 19.25 -16.39 0.69
C TYR A 5 20.04 -16.49 2.00
N HIS A 6 19.44 -16.20 3.14
CA HIS A 6 20.12 -16.27 4.44
C HIS A 6 20.61 -17.68 4.74
N LYS A 7 19.74 -18.70 4.60
CA LYS A 7 20.11 -20.10 4.84
C LYS A 7 21.30 -20.58 4.00
N LYS A 8 21.34 -20.22 2.71
CA LYS A 8 22.46 -20.62 1.83
C LYS A 8 23.75 -19.86 2.08
N ASN A 9 23.68 -18.78 2.84
CA ASN A 9 24.86 -18.02 3.28
C ASN A 9 25.22 -18.31 4.75
N ASP A 10 24.71 -19.41 5.32
CA ASP A 10 24.92 -19.83 6.73
C ASP A 10 24.57 -18.73 7.73
N ASP A 11 23.48 -17.98 7.47
CA ASP A 11 23.04 -16.83 8.24
C ASP A 11 21.61 -17.09 8.78
N ASP A 12 21.48 -17.18 10.10
CA ASP A 12 20.21 -17.54 10.78
C ASP A 12 19.31 -16.32 11.09
N ARG A 13 19.40 -15.26 10.29
CA ARG A 13 18.59 -14.04 10.45
C ARG A 13 17.10 -14.32 10.34
N ASN A 14 16.32 -13.89 11.32
CA ASN A 14 14.89 -14.22 11.40
C ASN A 14 13.98 -13.06 11.79
N VAL A 15 14.50 -11.85 12.03
CA VAL A 15 13.68 -10.68 12.38
C VAL A 15 13.29 -9.92 11.14
N CYS A 16 11.97 -9.71 10.97
CA CYS A 16 11.40 -8.83 9.94
C CYS A 16 10.79 -7.59 10.62
N ILE A 17 11.32 -6.42 10.31
CA ILE A 17 10.75 -5.14 10.78
C ILE A 17 9.65 -4.73 9.81
N ILE A 18 8.50 -4.29 10.34
CA ILE A 18 7.32 -3.92 9.55
C ILE A 18 6.73 -2.63 10.13
N PRO A 19 6.50 -1.58 9.31
CA PRO A 19 5.82 -0.37 9.79
C PRO A 19 4.38 -0.65 10.24
N GLU A 20 3.90 0.05 11.25
CA GLU A 20 2.51 -0.05 11.71
C GLU A 20 1.49 0.37 10.63
N SER A 21 1.93 1.15 9.63
CA SER A 21 1.14 1.48 8.44
C SER A 21 0.97 0.31 7.47
N ALA A 22 1.66 -0.82 7.66
CA ALA A 22 1.58 -1.93 6.72
C ALA A 22 0.22 -2.63 6.75
N HIS A 23 -0.22 -3.14 5.60
CA HIS A 23 -1.41 -3.98 5.52
C HIS A 23 -1.23 -5.25 6.38
N GLY A 24 -2.30 -5.71 7.03
CA GLY A 24 -2.27 -6.89 7.90
C GLY A 24 -1.76 -8.18 7.24
N THR A 25 -1.79 -8.26 5.91
CA THR A 25 -1.18 -9.36 5.15
C THR A 25 0.33 -9.40 5.30
N ASN A 26 1.00 -8.26 5.50
CA ASN A 26 2.46 -8.19 5.60
C ASN A 26 2.99 -8.93 6.82
N PRO A 27 2.57 -8.63 8.07
CA PRO A 27 2.99 -9.41 9.22
C PRO A 27 2.54 -10.86 9.15
N ALA A 28 1.34 -11.16 8.63
CA ALA A 28 0.87 -12.52 8.46
C ALA A 28 1.78 -13.33 7.51
N SER A 29 2.17 -12.74 6.38
CA SER A 29 3.07 -13.38 5.42
C SER A 29 4.49 -13.57 5.97
N ALA A 30 5.00 -12.60 6.73
CA ALA A 30 6.30 -12.73 7.40
C ALA A 30 6.31 -13.89 8.40
N ILE A 31 5.25 -14.02 9.21
CA ILE A 31 5.08 -15.14 10.17
C ILE A 31 4.98 -16.47 9.43
N MET A 32 4.18 -16.54 8.35
CA MET A 32 4.08 -17.76 7.52
C MET A 32 5.41 -18.16 6.91
N ALA A 33 6.27 -17.19 6.58
CA ALA A 33 7.64 -17.43 6.13
C ALA A 33 8.59 -17.82 7.26
N GLY A 34 8.13 -17.90 8.52
CA GLY A 34 8.93 -18.27 9.69
C GLY A 34 9.74 -17.12 10.28
N LEU A 35 9.41 -15.86 9.94
CA LEU A 35 10.08 -14.69 10.47
C LEU A 35 9.39 -14.19 11.75
N LYS A 36 10.17 -13.61 12.65
CA LYS A 36 9.71 -12.90 13.82
C LYS A 36 9.42 -11.44 13.46
N VAL A 37 8.17 -11.02 13.60
CA VAL A 37 7.76 -9.65 13.28
C VAL A 37 8.08 -8.69 14.41
N VAL A 38 8.68 -7.56 14.07
CA VAL A 38 8.92 -6.41 14.95
C VAL A 38 8.27 -5.19 14.30
N ILE A 39 7.36 -4.54 15.01
CA ILE A 39 6.65 -3.35 14.49
C ILE A 39 7.47 -2.10 14.78
N VAL A 40 7.62 -1.24 13.76
CA VAL A 40 8.16 0.11 13.87
C VAL A 40 7.02 1.12 13.74
N LYS A 41 7.07 2.17 14.53
CA LYS A 41 6.06 3.23 14.58
C LYS A 41 6.12 4.14 13.35
N CYS A 42 5.02 4.85 13.13
CA CYS A 42 4.98 5.99 12.22
C CYS A 42 4.91 7.32 13.00
N ASP A 43 5.37 8.39 12.37
CA ASP A 43 5.29 9.74 12.90
C ASP A 43 3.90 10.39 12.66
N ASP A 44 3.70 11.60 13.18
CA ASP A 44 2.45 12.34 13.03
C ASP A 44 2.15 12.78 11.58
N LYS A 45 3.12 12.68 10.67
CA LYS A 45 2.97 12.98 9.25
C LYS A 45 2.65 11.73 8.41
N GLY A 46 2.70 10.56 9.05
CA GLY A 46 2.41 9.26 8.44
C GLY A 46 3.63 8.55 7.85
N ASN A 47 4.84 9.07 8.04
CA ASN A 47 6.09 8.41 7.64
C ASN A 47 6.57 7.45 8.72
N ILE A 48 7.49 6.56 8.38
CA ILE A 48 8.18 5.71 9.36
C ILE A 48 8.97 6.60 10.34
N ASP A 49 8.78 6.38 11.64
CA ASP A 49 9.61 7.00 12.68
C ASP A 49 11.05 6.45 12.55
N PHE A 50 11.94 7.29 11.99
CA PHE A 50 13.30 6.87 11.68
C PHE A 50 14.15 6.59 12.92
N ASP A 51 13.87 7.24 14.04
CA ASP A 51 14.59 6.98 15.29
C ASP A 51 14.12 5.68 15.94
N ASP A 52 12.80 5.38 15.89
CA ASP A 52 12.29 4.08 16.32
C ASP A 52 12.83 2.96 15.41
N LEU A 53 12.93 3.20 14.10
CA LEU A 53 13.53 2.24 13.16
C LEU A 53 14.99 1.93 13.52
N LYS A 54 15.83 2.94 13.79
CA LYS A 54 17.22 2.76 14.21
C LYS A 54 17.32 1.91 15.48
N ASN A 55 16.46 2.20 16.47
CA ASN A 55 16.42 1.42 17.70
C ASN A 55 16.05 -0.04 17.43
N LYS A 56 15.01 -0.30 16.60
CA LYS A 56 14.59 -1.66 16.25
C LYS A 56 15.66 -2.42 15.46
N VAL A 57 16.39 -1.75 14.58
CA VAL A 57 17.52 -2.32 13.83
C VAL A 57 18.64 -2.70 14.81
N THR A 58 18.97 -1.81 15.74
CA THR A 58 19.99 -2.06 16.77
C THR A 58 19.61 -3.23 17.66
N ASP A 59 18.35 -3.28 18.13
CA ASP A 59 17.85 -4.37 18.98
C ASP A 59 17.82 -5.72 18.25
N ALA A 60 17.55 -5.72 16.94
CA ALA A 60 17.58 -6.93 16.13
C ALA A 60 19.01 -7.46 15.92
N GLY A 61 20.00 -6.56 15.79
CA GLY A 61 21.41 -6.91 15.61
C GLY A 61 21.61 -7.92 14.46
N ASP A 62 22.39 -8.95 14.72
CA ASP A 62 22.67 -10.02 13.74
C ASP A 62 21.44 -10.85 13.35
N ASN A 63 20.32 -10.71 14.03
CA ASN A 63 19.07 -11.38 13.66
C ASN A 63 18.24 -10.62 12.62
N LEU A 64 18.62 -9.38 12.23
CA LEU A 64 17.89 -8.60 11.25
C LEU A 64 17.88 -9.28 9.88
N SER A 65 16.75 -9.87 9.50
CA SER A 65 16.57 -10.52 8.20
C SER A 65 16.10 -9.52 7.14
N SER A 66 15.09 -8.71 7.46
CA SER A 66 14.49 -7.83 6.47
C SER A 66 13.67 -6.70 7.08
N LEU A 67 13.49 -5.64 6.28
CA LEU A 67 12.39 -4.69 6.40
C LEU A 67 11.34 -5.05 5.35
N MET A 68 10.06 -5.09 5.73
CA MET A 68 8.95 -5.23 4.79
C MET A 68 8.13 -3.95 4.80
N VAL A 69 8.23 -3.15 3.74
CA VAL A 69 7.66 -1.81 3.63
C VAL A 69 6.72 -1.69 2.45
N THR A 70 5.57 -1.03 2.64
CA THR A 70 4.66 -0.62 1.54
C THR A 70 5.06 0.76 1.05
N TYR A 71 5.21 0.95 -0.26
CA TYR A 71 5.60 2.24 -0.83
C TYR A 71 4.78 2.56 -2.10
N PRO A 72 4.13 3.76 -2.14
CA PRO A 72 3.85 4.63 -1.00
C PRO A 72 3.06 3.92 0.09
N SER A 73 3.09 4.44 1.32
CA SER A 73 2.46 3.78 2.47
C SER A 73 0.93 3.83 2.41
N THR A 74 0.26 2.98 3.20
CA THR A 74 -1.20 2.98 3.33
C THR A 74 -1.73 4.23 4.06
N HIS A 75 -0.84 5.04 4.63
CA HIS A 75 -1.18 6.38 5.14
C HIS A 75 -1.37 7.41 4.00
N GLY A 76 -1.19 6.97 2.75
CA GLY A 76 -1.30 7.85 1.58
C GLY A 76 -0.12 8.80 1.42
N VAL A 77 1.06 8.44 1.91
CA VAL A 77 2.26 9.27 1.84
C VAL A 77 3.44 8.52 1.25
N PHE A 78 4.30 9.24 0.52
CA PHE A 78 5.60 8.77 0.11
C PHE A 78 6.60 8.96 1.26
N GLU A 79 7.27 7.88 1.67
CA GLU A 79 8.41 7.98 2.59
C GLU A 79 9.50 8.82 1.93
N HIS A 80 9.76 10.02 2.47
CA HIS A 80 10.68 10.98 1.83
C HIS A 80 12.15 10.54 1.92
N ASN A 81 12.50 9.74 2.93
CA ASN A 81 13.83 9.21 3.19
C ASN A 81 13.94 7.71 2.95
N ILE A 82 13.19 7.18 1.96
CA ILE A 82 13.14 5.73 1.69
C ILE A 82 14.53 5.14 1.35
N ASP A 83 15.39 5.90 0.70
CA ASP A 83 16.77 5.53 0.39
C ASP A 83 17.60 5.37 1.69
N GLU A 84 17.54 6.33 2.62
CA GLU A 84 18.21 6.22 3.92
C GLU A 84 17.69 5.05 4.75
N ILE A 85 16.38 4.77 4.67
CA ILE A 85 15.74 3.61 5.32
C ILE A 85 16.32 2.32 4.74
N CYS A 86 16.39 2.19 3.41
CA CYS A 86 16.96 1.02 2.76
C CYS A 86 18.44 0.84 3.11
N ASP A 87 19.22 1.92 3.07
CA ASP A 87 20.66 1.90 3.42
C ASP A 87 20.88 1.46 4.88
N LEU A 88 20.04 1.94 5.81
CA LEU A 88 20.12 1.52 7.21
C LEU A 88 19.94 0.01 7.36
N ILE A 89 18.97 -0.58 6.66
CA ILE A 89 18.71 -2.02 6.68
C ILE A 89 19.90 -2.79 6.06
N HIS A 90 20.38 -2.37 4.90
CA HIS A 90 21.48 -3.01 4.20
C HIS A 90 22.79 -2.95 4.99
N ASN A 91 23.10 -1.81 5.61
CA ASN A 91 24.30 -1.64 6.43
C ASN A 91 24.32 -2.54 7.68
N ASN A 92 23.15 -3.06 8.08
CA ASN A 92 23.01 -4.03 9.18
C ASN A 92 22.75 -5.46 8.69
N GLY A 93 23.01 -5.74 7.41
CA GLY A 93 22.93 -7.07 6.81
C GLY A 93 21.53 -7.57 6.47
N GLY A 94 20.50 -6.76 6.68
CA GLY A 94 19.13 -7.05 6.30
C GLY A 94 18.87 -6.81 4.80
N LEU A 95 17.69 -7.23 4.34
CA LEU A 95 17.20 -7.04 2.98
C LEU A 95 15.88 -6.25 3.00
N VAL A 96 15.56 -5.58 1.88
CA VAL A 96 14.32 -4.80 1.77
C VAL A 96 13.31 -5.50 0.88
N TYR A 97 12.19 -5.92 1.49
CA TYR A 97 11.01 -6.39 0.80
C TYR A 97 10.03 -5.22 0.62
N MET A 98 9.75 -4.86 -0.62
CA MET A 98 8.78 -3.81 -0.92
C MET A 98 7.42 -4.40 -1.31
N ASP A 99 6.40 -4.03 -0.56
CA ASP A 99 5.02 -4.30 -0.93
C ASP A 99 4.61 -3.37 -2.07
N GLY A 100 4.39 -3.95 -3.24
CA GLY A 100 4.01 -3.24 -4.46
C GLY A 100 2.50 -3.12 -4.66
N ALA A 101 1.69 -3.23 -3.60
CA ALA A 101 0.25 -3.04 -3.69
C ALA A 101 -0.13 -1.66 -4.24
N ASN A 102 0.68 -0.65 -3.96
CA ASN A 102 0.48 0.74 -4.37
C ASN A 102 1.30 1.13 -5.63
N LEU A 103 1.66 0.16 -6.46
CA LEU A 103 2.46 0.38 -7.68
C LEU A 103 1.80 1.35 -8.68
N ASN A 104 0.48 1.47 -8.68
CA ASN A 104 -0.26 2.44 -9.49
C ASN A 104 0.13 3.90 -9.23
N ALA A 105 0.70 4.22 -8.08
CA ALA A 105 1.28 5.55 -7.82
C ALA A 105 2.76 5.66 -8.26
N MET A 106 3.37 4.56 -8.70
CA MET A 106 4.82 4.52 -8.97
C MET A 106 5.19 4.32 -10.44
N VAL A 107 4.31 3.71 -11.25
CA VAL A 107 4.65 3.32 -12.63
C VAL A 107 5.11 4.53 -13.43
N GLY A 108 6.36 4.50 -13.88
CA GLY A 108 6.99 5.57 -14.63
C GLY A 108 7.40 6.81 -13.78
N VAL A 109 6.98 6.88 -12.51
CA VAL A 109 7.32 7.97 -11.58
C VAL A 109 8.62 7.66 -10.83
N CYS A 110 8.74 6.45 -10.30
CA CYS A 110 9.95 6.02 -9.60
C CYS A 110 10.28 4.56 -9.91
N LYS A 111 11.47 4.12 -9.48
CA LYS A 111 11.98 2.77 -9.69
C LYS A 111 12.45 2.18 -8.36
N PRO A 112 11.66 1.31 -7.71
CA PRO A 112 11.99 0.76 -6.40
C PRO A 112 13.38 0.15 -6.26
N GLY A 113 13.87 -0.55 -7.29
CA GLY A 113 15.22 -1.10 -7.29
C GLY A 113 16.34 -0.05 -7.29
N HIS A 114 16.06 1.23 -7.57
CA HIS A 114 17.08 2.29 -7.55
C HIS A 114 17.28 2.90 -6.16
N PHE A 115 16.29 2.80 -5.27
CA PHE A 115 16.40 3.28 -3.90
C PHE A 115 16.50 2.16 -2.86
N GLY A 116 16.75 0.92 -3.31
CA GLY A 116 17.19 -0.14 -2.40
C GLY A 116 16.22 -1.31 -2.20
N ALA A 117 15.10 -1.42 -2.93
CA ALA A 117 14.27 -2.61 -2.84
C ALA A 117 15.00 -3.83 -3.42
N ASP A 118 15.17 -4.89 -2.63
CA ASP A 118 15.78 -6.16 -3.06
C ASP A 118 14.78 -7.11 -3.70
N VAL A 119 13.55 -7.12 -3.18
CA VAL A 119 12.44 -7.86 -3.73
C VAL A 119 11.16 -7.06 -3.62
N MET A 120 10.31 -7.14 -4.64
CA MET A 120 9.02 -6.46 -4.69
C MET A 120 7.97 -7.40 -5.26
N HIS A 121 6.83 -7.57 -4.60
CA HIS A 121 5.68 -8.20 -5.22
C HIS A 121 4.79 -7.19 -5.94
N ILE A 122 4.04 -7.65 -6.93
CA ILE A 122 3.15 -6.83 -7.74
C ILE A 122 1.73 -7.40 -7.67
N ASN A 123 0.76 -6.54 -7.32
CA ASN A 123 -0.65 -6.87 -7.39
C ASN A 123 -1.21 -6.51 -8.77
N LEU A 124 -1.26 -7.48 -9.68
CA LEU A 124 -1.77 -7.24 -11.04
C LEU A 124 -3.23 -6.80 -11.05
N HIS A 125 -4.03 -7.24 -10.08
CA HIS A 125 -5.44 -6.85 -9.92
C HIS A 125 -5.64 -5.41 -9.39
N LYS A 126 -4.58 -4.72 -8.98
CA LYS A 126 -4.61 -3.30 -8.59
C LYS A 126 -4.11 -2.40 -9.72
N THR A 127 -2.95 -2.71 -10.29
CA THR A 127 -2.24 -1.85 -11.24
C THR A 127 -2.39 -2.27 -12.70
N PHE A 128 -2.62 -3.56 -12.97
CA PHE A 128 -2.53 -4.13 -14.33
C PHE A 128 -3.79 -4.89 -14.76
N CYS A 129 -4.95 -4.47 -14.28
CA CYS A 129 -6.29 -4.80 -14.79
C CYS A 129 -6.74 -6.25 -14.74
N ILE A 130 -6.03 -7.18 -14.11
CA ILE A 130 -6.61 -8.52 -13.97
C ILE A 130 -7.78 -8.49 -12.98
N PRO A 131 -8.81 -9.34 -13.16
CA PRO A 131 -9.88 -9.46 -12.17
C PRO A 131 -9.36 -10.04 -10.87
N HIS A 132 -9.86 -9.55 -9.74
CA HIS A 132 -9.69 -10.15 -8.43
C HIS A 132 -10.94 -10.89 -7.99
N GLY A 133 -12.09 -10.39 -8.37
CA GLY A 133 -13.48 -10.74 -8.14
C GLY A 133 -13.75 -12.14 -7.58
N GLY A 134 -14.12 -12.22 -6.31
CA GLY A 134 -14.47 -13.50 -5.68
C GLY A 134 -13.30 -14.47 -5.50
N GLY A 135 -12.07 -14.01 -5.49
CA GLY A 135 -10.87 -14.84 -5.37
C GLY A 135 -10.39 -15.42 -6.71
N GLY A 136 -10.50 -14.62 -7.77
CA GLY A 136 -10.08 -14.98 -9.13
C GLY A 136 -8.69 -15.61 -9.23
N PRO A 137 -8.26 -15.98 -10.44
CA PRO A 137 -7.03 -16.75 -10.65
C PRO A 137 -5.83 -16.10 -9.97
N GLY A 138 -5.12 -16.86 -9.15
CA GLY A 138 -3.96 -16.38 -8.40
C GLY A 138 -2.79 -16.07 -9.33
N MET A 139 -2.32 -14.82 -9.26
CA MET A 139 -1.10 -14.39 -9.93
C MET A 139 -0.46 -13.27 -9.12
N GLY A 140 0.74 -13.51 -8.61
CA GLY A 140 1.52 -12.58 -7.80
C GLY A 140 2.97 -12.57 -8.25
N PRO A 141 3.32 -11.88 -9.36
CA PRO A 141 4.70 -11.81 -9.79
C PRO A 141 5.55 -11.06 -8.76
N ILE A 142 6.79 -11.50 -8.61
CA ILE A 142 7.80 -10.80 -7.85
C ILE A 142 8.94 -10.36 -8.75
N CYS A 143 9.52 -9.20 -8.44
CA CYS A 143 10.76 -8.72 -9.02
C CYS A 143 11.85 -8.78 -7.96
N VAL A 144 13.04 -9.18 -8.34
CA VAL A 144 14.20 -9.25 -7.44
C VAL A 144 15.42 -8.61 -8.10
N ASN A 145 16.38 -8.17 -7.28
CA ASN A 145 17.70 -7.78 -7.76
C ASN A 145 18.55 -9.01 -8.09
N ASP A 146 19.71 -8.78 -8.69
CA ASP A 146 20.62 -9.89 -9.10
C ASP A 146 21.11 -10.72 -7.91
N LYS A 147 21.24 -10.14 -6.73
CA LYS A 147 21.64 -10.83 -5.50
C LYS A 147 20.65 -11.93 -5.11
N LEU A 148 19.35 -11.68 -5.26
CA LEU A 148 18.29 -12.61 -4.87
C LEU A 148 17.84 -13.55 -5.99
N LYS A 149 18.21 -13.29 -7.22
CA LYS A 149 17.83 -14.10 -8.38
C LYS A 149 18.11 -15.60 -8.24
N PRO A 150 19.27 -16.07 -7.70
CA PRO A 150 19.52 -17.50 -7.50
C PRO A 150 18.63 -18.18 -6.48
N TYR A 151 17.92 -17.40 -5.64
CA TYR A 151 17.13 -17.87 -4.51
C TYR A 151 15.61 -17.76 -4.75
N LEU A 152 15.20 -17.50 -5.99
CA LEU A 152 13.80 -17.53 -6.38
C LEU A 152 13.20 -18.92 -6.21
N PRO A 153 11.90 -19.03 -5.84
CA PRO A 153 11.21 -20.32 -5.83
C PRO A 153 11.30 -21.01 -7.19
N LYS A 154 11.51 -22.30 -7.17
CA LYS A 154 11.58 -23.16 -8.35
C LYS A 154 10.35 -24.07 -8.41
N HIS A 155 10.15 -24.77 -9.52
CA HIS A 155 9.03 -25.66 -9.69
C HIS A 155 9.45 -27.01 -10.27
N HIS A 156 8.93 -28.10 -9.71
CA HIS A 156 9.30 -29.47 -10.08
C HIS A 156 9.07 -29.86 -11.55
N ILE A 157 8.24 -29.06 -12.27
CA ILE A 157 7.98 -29.31 -13.71
C ILE A 157 9.04 -28.63 -14.58
N THR A 158 9.59 -27.49 -14.14
CA THR A 158 10.48 -26.64 -14.96
C THR A 158 11.93 -26.68 -14.52
N ASP A 159 12.20 -27.11 -13.29
CA ASP A 159 13.53 -27.03 -12.68
C ASP A 159 13.98 -28.39 -12.14
N GLU A 160 15.17 -28.86 -12.54
CA GLU A 160 15.71 -30.14 -12.08
C GLU A 160 16.10 -30.13 -10.60
N ASP A 161 16.55 -28.98 -10.09
CA ASP A 161 17.06 -28.79 -8.73
C ASP A 161 16.07 -28.03 -7.81
N TYR A 162 14.78 -28.26 -8.00
CA TYR A 162 13.77 -27.60 -7.18
C TYR A 162 13.80 -28.06 -5.72
N SER A 163 13.56 -27.14 -4.79
CA SER A 163 13.40 -27.44 -3.37
C SER A 163 11.95 -27.31 -2.88
N TYR A 164 11.19 -26.38 -3.44
CA TYR A 164 9.77 -26.15 -3.12
C TYR A 164 9.08 -25.35 -4.22
N SER A 165 7.76 -25.53 -4.35
CA SER A 165 6.91 -24.78 -5.26
C SER A 165 5.92 -23.93 -4.48
N VAL A 166 5.68 -22.69 -4.93
CA VAL A 166 4.70 -21.78 -4.30
C VAL A 166 3.31 -21.88 -4.90
N SER A 167 3.16 -22.55 -6.05
CA SER A 167 1.87 -22.79 -6.72
C SER A 167 1.86 -24.15 -7.38
N SER A 168 0.65 -24.63 -7.72
CA SER A 168 0.46 -25.94 -8.39
C SER A 168 0.96 -25.95 -9.84
N SER A 169 1.08 -24.77 -10.45
CA SER A 169 1.58 -24.59 -11.82
C SER A 169 2.81 -23.70 -11.79
N PRO A 170 3.80 -23.91 -12.70
CA PRO A 170 5.07 -23.15 -12.71
C PRO A 170 4.90 -21.64 -12.68
N TYR A 171 3.87 -21.14 -13.34
CA TYR A 171 3.61 -19.72 -13.48
C TYR A 171 2.22 -19.31 -12.95
N GLY A 172 1.67 -20.06 -11.98
CA GLY A 172 0.33 -19.80 -11.47
C GLY A 172 -0.73 -19.85 -12.58
N SER A 173 -1.67 -18.92 -12.57
CA SER A 173 -2.71 -18.80 -13.61
C SER A 173 -2.21 -17.96 -14.80
N ALA A 174 -1.22 -18.47 -15.53
CA ALA A 174 -0.48 -17.74 -16.57
C ALA A 174 -1.35 -17.14 -17.69
N ASN A 175 -2.50 -17.73 -18.00
CA ASN A 175 -3.43 -17.21 -19.02
C ASN A 175 -3.96 -15.81 -18.71
N ILE A 176 -4.05 -15.44 -17.44
CA ILE A 176 -4.54 -14.11 -17.02
C ILE A 176 -3.54 -13.00 -17.34
N LEU A 177 -2.26 -13.33 -17.52
CA LEU A 177 -1.22 -12.37 -17.89
C LEU A 177 -1.48 -11.67 -19.23
N LEU A 178 -2.27 -12.31 -20.12
CA LEU A 178 -2.67 -11.69 -21.39
C LEU A 178 -3.44 -10.39 -21.18
N ILE A 179 -4.24 -10.27 -20.11
CA ILE A 179 -4.97 -9.04 -19.78
C ILE A 179 -3.99 -7.92 -19.45
N SER A 180 -3.05 -8.17 -18.55
CA SER A 180 -2.01 -7.18 -18.20
C SER A 180 -1.13 -6.83 -19.41
N TYR A 181 -0.78 -7.82 -20.24
CA TYR A 181 0.01 -7.60 -21.46
C TYR A 181 -0.71 -6.65 -22.42
N ILE A 182 -2.00 -6.91 -22.71
CA ILE A 182 -2.80 -6.07 -23.60
C ILE A 182 -2.94 -4.67 -23.01
N TYR A 183 -3.25 -4.54 -21.73
CA TYR A 183 -3.33 -3.25 -21.03
C TYR A 183 -2.03 -2.44 -21.18
N MET A 184 -0.89 -3.05 -20.87
CA MET A 184 0.40 -2.38 -21.02
C MET A 184 0.72 -1.99 -22.47
N LYS A 185 0.32 -2.82 -23.44
CA LYS A 185 0.49 -2.51 -24.87
C LYS A 185 -0.37 -1.33 -25.32
N LEU A 186 -1.63 -1.28 -24.87
CA LEU A 186 -2.56 -0.19 -25.20
C LEU A 186 -2.12 1.14 -24.56
N MET A 187 -1.72 1.11 -23.30
CA MET A 187 -1.30 2.29 -22.55
C MET A 187 0.07 2.80 -23.02
N ALA A 188 0.96 1.90 -23.39
CA ALA A 188 2.38 2.16 -23.62
C ALA A 188 3.04 2.91 -22.42
N GLY A 189 4.33 3.23 -22.49
CA GLY A 189 5.01 3.88 -21.36
C GLY A 189 4.45 5.25 -21.00
N LYS A 190 4.03 6.03 -22.01
CA LYS A 190 3.44 7.37 -21.78
C LYS A 190 2.07 7.30 -21.12
N GLY A 191 1.24 6.34 -21.49
CA GLY A 191 -0.08 6.15 -20.89
C GLY A 191 0.03 5.68 -19.44
N LEU A 192 0.90 4.71 -19.16
CA LEU A 192 1.14 4.21 -17.79
C LEU A 192 1.68 5.31 -16.87
N LEU A 193 2.65 6.11 -17.32
CA LEU A 193 3.14 7.27 -16.56
C LEU A 193 2.01 8.27 -16.29
N LYS A 194 1.21 8.59 -17.31
CA LYS A 194 0.09 9.52 -17.16
C LYS A 194 -0.95 8.99 -16.17
N ALA A 195 -1.24 7.70 -16.18
CA ALA A 195 -2.16 7.07 -15.24
C ALA A 195 -1.69 7.30 -13.78
N SER A 196 -0.42 7.01 -13.46
CA SER A 196 0.13 7.27 -12.13
C SER A 196 0.07 8.75 -11.75
N GLN A 197 0.43 9.65 -12.66
CA GLN A 197 0.36 11.10 -12.41
C GLN A 197 -1.07 11.57 -12.15
N VAL A 198 -2.05 11.08 -12.91
CA VAL A 198 -3.47 11.43 -12.73
C VAL A 198 -4.01 10.86 -11.42
N ALA A 199 -3.65 9.63 -11.04
CA ALA A 199 -4.06 9.04 -9.77
C ALA A 199 -3.60 9.92 -8.58
N ILE A 200 -2.33 10.35 -8.57
CA ILE A 200 -1.78 11.24 -7.54
C ILE A 200 -2.48 12.61 -7.58
N LEU A 201 -2.67 13.17 -8.77
CA LEU A 201 -3.34 14.47 -8.93
C LEU A 201 -4.78 14.42 -8.39
N ASN A 202 -5.55 13.38 -8.74
CA ASN A 202 -6.93 13.23 -8.32
C ASN A 202 -7.06 13.13 -6.79
N ALA A 203 -6.20 12.35 -6.15
CA ALA A 203 -6.19 12.24 -4.68
C ALA A 203 -5.91 13.59 -4.02
N ASN A 204 -4.90 14.32 -4.48
CA ASN A 204 -4.58 15.64 -3.94
C ASN A 204 -5.66 16.70 -4.24
N TYR A 205 -6.29 16.63 -5.42
CA TYR A 205 -7.41 17.49 -5.77
C TYR A 205 -8.58 17.30 -4.79
N MET A 206 -9.00 16.05 -4.56
CA MET A 206 -10.09 15.75 -3.63
C MET A 206 -9.72 16.10 -2.19
N ALA A 207 -8.53 15.73 -1.73
CA ALA A 207 -8.05 16.08 -0.39
C ALA A 207 -8.09 17.60 -0.16
N LYS A 208 -7.67 18.38 -1.16
CA LYS A 208 -7.71 19.85 -1.12
C LYS A 208 -9.13 20.41 -1.08
N LYS A 209 -10.05 19.78 -1.83
CA LYS A 209 -11.46 20.20 -1.87
C LYS A 209 -12.17 19.90 -0.55
N LEU A 210 -11.81 18.81 0.13
CA LEU A 210 -12.45 18.34 1.37
C LEU A 210 -11.82 18.91 2.66
N GLU A 211 -10.60 19.45 2.64
CA GLU A 211 -9.83 19.82 3.85
C GLU A 211 -10.48 20.86 4.75
N LYS A 212 -11.46 21.62 4.23
CA LYS A 212 -12.21 22.61 5.02
C LYS A 212 -13.27 21.98 5.92
N ASP A 213 -13.84 20.87 5.48
CA ASP A 213 -14.96 20.18 6.12
C ASP A 213 -14.49 18.95 6.90
N TYR A 214 -13.44 18.29 6.39
CA TYR A 214 -12.88 17.08 6.95
C TYR A 214 -11.39 17.24 7.22
N GLN A 215 -10.92 16.66 8.31
CA GLN A 215 -9.48 16.56 8.57
C GLN A 215 -8.88 15.48 7.68
N ILE A 216 -7.88 15.86 6.87
CA ILE A 216 -7.01 14.90 6.17
C ILE A 216 -5.90 14.49 7.14
N LEU A 217 -5.84 13.21 7.48
CA LEU A 217 -5.07 12.76 8.63
C LEU A 217 -3.56 12.84 8.41
N TYR A 218 -3.07 12.43 7.24
CA TYR A 218 -1.65 12.43 6.88
C TYR A 218 -1.41 13.14 5.56
N ARG A 219 -0.28 13.84 5.45
CA ARG A 219 0.11 14.56 4.22
C ARG A 219 1.60 14.51 3.93
N GLY A 220 2.35 13.65 4.63
CA GLY A 220 3.80 13.57 4.47
C GLY A 220 4.53 14.91 4.70
N GLU A 221 5.81 14.94 4.39
CA GLU A 221 6.66 16.13 4.58
C GLU A 221 6.33 17.27 3.62
N THR A 222 5.87 16.96 2.42
CA THR A 222 5.57 17.96 1.38
C THR A 222 4.20 18.60 1.52
N GLY A 223 3.36 18.12 2.45
CA GLY A 223 1.96 18.54 2.57
C GLY A 223 1.05 17.97 1.49
N LEU A 224 1.52 16.97 0.72
CA LEU A 224 0.79 16.30 -0.35
C LEU A 224 0.57 14.82 -0.02
N ASN A 225 -0.45 14.25 -0.63
CA ASN A 225 -0.76 12.83 -0.57
C ASN A 225 -0.19 12.08 -1.80
N ALA A 226 -0.11 10.77 -1.70
CA ALA A 226 0.13 9.88 -2.83
C ALA A 226 -1.15 9.74 -3.69
N HIS A 227 -1.54 8.54 -4.05
CA HIS A 227 -2.74 8.27 -4.86
C HIS A 227 -4.01 8.07 -4.03
N GLU A 228 -3.88 8.04 -2.71
CA GLU A 228 -4.96 7.88 -1.73
C GLU A 228 -4.73 8.81 -0.54
N PHE A 229 -5.79 9.06 0.24
CA PHE A 229 -5.71 9.88 1.45
C PHE A 229 -6.73 9.44 2.49
N ILE A 230 -6.47 9.75 3.76
CA ILE A 230 -7.29 9.34 4.89
C ILE A 230 -8.06 10.52 5.43
N VAL A 231 -9.40 10.36 5.49
CA VAL A 231 -10.32 11.31 6.10
C VAL A 231 -10.65 10.87 7.52
N ASP A 232 -10.39 11.73 8.50
CA ASP A 232 -10.69 11.48 9.91
C ASP A 232 -12.14 11.84 10.24
N CYS A 233 -12.92 10.82 10.60
CA CYS A 233 -14.34 10.98 10.96
C CYS A 233 -14.57 10.91 12.49
N ARG A 234 -13.55 10.66 13.30
CA ARG A 234 -13.68 10.37 14.74
C ARG A 234 -14.33 11.49 15.54
N LYS A 235 -14.11 12.75 15.15
CA LYS A 235 -14.70 13.91 15.81
C LYS A 235 -16.23 13.91 15.78
N PHE A 236 -16.84 13.37 14.73
CA PHE A 236 -18.29 13.39 14.53
C PHE A 236 -19.04 12.48 15.49
N LYS A 237 -18.40 11.43 15.99
CA LYS A 237 -18.97 10.56 17.03
C LYS A 237 -19.26 11.33 18.33
N ASN A 238 -18.37 12.26 18.71
CA ASN A 238 -18.53 13.03 19.93
C ASN A 238 -19.49 14.22 19.76
N SER A 239 -19.56 14.84 18.58
CA SER A 239 -20.38 16.03 18.33
C SER A 239 -21.81 15.71 17.92
N ALA A 240 -22.04 14.62 17.19
CA ALA A 240 -23.34 14.28 16.59
C ALA A 240 -23.74 12.80 16.75
N GLY A 241 -22.92 11.97 17.40
CA GLY A 241 -23.15 10.53 17.47
C GLY A 241 -22.89 9.78 16.16
N ILE A 242 -22.41 10.46 15.11
CA ILE A 242 -22.22 9.93 13.75
C ILE A 242 -20.85 9.28 13.62
N THR A 243 -20.82 8.07 13.11
CA THR A 243 -19.60 7.28 12.86
C THR A 243 -19.19 7.32 11.38
N ASN A 244 -18.00 6.85 11.07
CA ASN A 244 -17.58 6.65 9.68
C ASN A 244 -18.45 5.60 8.94
N GLU A 245 -19.08 4.67 9.66
CA GLU A 245 -20.04 3.71 9.08
C GLU A 245 -21.31 4.42 8.63
N ASP A 246 -21.82 5.37 9.41
CA ASP A 246 -23.00 6.15 9.06
C ASP A 246 -22.73 7.01 7.81
N ILE A 247 -21.54 7.65 7.75
CA ILE A 247 -21.10 8.41 6.57
C ILE A 247 -21.02 7.49 5.35
N ALA A 248 -20.45 6.30 5.51
CA ALA A 248 -20.35 5.32 4.43
C ALA A 248 -21.71 4.88 3.90
N LYS A 249 -22.67 4.61 4.80
CA LYS A 249 -24.06 4.28 4.44
C LYS A 249 -24.74 5.46 3.74
N ARG A 250 -24.53 6.68 4.24
CA ARG A 250 -25.10 7.88 3.61
C ARG A 250 -24.53 8.12 2.21
N LEU A 251 -23.26 7.83 1.97
CA LEU A 251 -22.68 7.85 0.62
C LEU A 251 -23.39 6.88 -0.34
N MET A 252 -23.88 5.74 0.15
CA MET A 252 -24.66 4.82 -0.69
C MET A 252 -26.00 5.45 -1.15
N ASP A 253 -26.64 6.28 -0.32
CA ASP A 253 -27.84 7.03 -0.72
C ASP A 253 -27.52 8.05 -1.84
N TYR A 254 -26.29 8.58 -1.87
CA TYR A 254 -25.79 9.43 -2.95
C TYR A 254 -25.32 8.63 -4.19
N GLY A 255 -25.46 7.29 -4.16
CA GLY A 255 -25.13 6.40 -5.26
C GLY A 255 -23.64 6.03 -5.35
N TYR A 256 -22.92 6.07 -4.22
CA TYR A 256 -21.52 5.66 -4.16
C TYR A 256 -21.35 4.34 -3.43
N HIS A 257 -20.45 3.50 -3.93
CA HIS A 257 -19.86 2.48 -3.10
C HIS A 257 -18.94 3.16 -2.09
N ALA A 258 -19.14 2.87 -0.80
CA ALA A 258 -18.39 3.53 0.25
C ALA A 258 -16.87 3.24 0.15
N PRO A 259 -16.01 4.21 0.51
CA PRO A 259 -14.58 3.99 0.64
C PRO A 259 -14.26 2.96 1.73
N THR A 260 -13.02 2.48 1.75
CA THR A 260 -12.52 1.59 2.82
C THR A 260 -12.67 2.26 4.19
N MET A 261 -13.35 1.57 5.11
CA MET A 261 -13.66 2.08 6.45
C MET A 261 -12.72 1.54 7.51
N SER A 262 -12.38 2.39 8.48
CA SER A 262 -11.66 2.01 9.71
C SER A 262 -10.36 1.26 9.46
N TRP A 263 -9.71 1.54 8.35
CA TRP A 263 -8.42 1.02 7.98
C TRP A 263 -7.65 2.07 7.15
N PRO A 264 -6.35 2.24 7.35
CA PRO A 264 -5.49 1.63 8.39
C PRO A 264 -5.78 2.14 9.81
N ILE A 265 -6.50 3.23 9.95
CA ILE A 265 -6.82 3.86 11.24
C ILE A 265 -8.30 3.67 11.57
N PRO A 266 -8.67 3.18 12.79
CA PRO A 266 -10.06 3.08 13.20
C PRO A 266 -10.81 4.42 13.16
N GLY A 267 -12.05 4.42 12.66
CA GLY A 267 -12.91 5.60 12.61
C GLY A 267 -12.60 6.56 11.47
N THR A 268 -11.89 6.11 10.44
CA THR A 268 -11.54 6.89 9.25
C THR A 268 -12.15 6.31 7.98
N LEU A 269 -12.05 7.07 6.89
CA LEU A 269 -12.32 6.62 5.52
C LEU A 269 -11.05 6.81 4.69
N MET A 270 -10.65 5.78 3.94
CA MET A 270 -9.55 5.85 2.97
C MET A 270 -10.15 6.06 1.59
N ILE A 271 -9.80 7.16 0.93
CA ILE A 271 -10.31 7.54 -0.38
C ILE A 271 -9.20 7.39 -1.41
N GLU A 272 -9.45 6.53 -2.41
CA GLU A 272 -8.59 6.30 -3.57
C GLU A 272 -9.40 6.55 -4.85
N PRO A 273 -9.28 7.75 -5.47
CA PRO A 273 -10.07 8.10 -6.66
C PRO A 273 -9.60 7.40 -7.93
N THR A 274 -8.40 6.87 -7.95
CA THR A 274 -7.70 6.31 -9.12
C THR A 274 -7.50 7.31 -10.28
N GLU A 275 -7.00 6.82 -11.41
CA GLU A 275 -6.88 7.60 -12.65
C GLU A 275 -8.10 7.50 -13.56
N SER A 276 -9.00 6.55 -13.28
CA SER A 276 -10.12 6.22 -14.19
C SER A 276 -11.34 7.12 -13.98
N GLU A 277 -11.45 7.81 -12.86
CA GLU A 277 -12.58 8.68 -12.58
C GLU A 277 -12.46 10.03 -13.31
N SER A 278 -13.60 10.51 -13.85
CA SER A 278 -13.66 11.83 -14.46
C SER A 278 -13.65 12.94 -13.40
N LYS A 279 -13.18 14.14 -13.77
CA LYS A 279 -13.25 15.31 -12.87
C LYS A 279 -14.66 15.57 -12.37
N ASN A 280 -15.68 15.40 -13.21
CA ASN A 280 -17.07 15.59 -12.82
C ASN A 280 -17.50 14.59 -11.72
N GLU A 281 -17.02 13.35 -11.80
CA GLU A 281 -17.31 12.34 -10.78
C GLU A 281 -16.57 12.63 -9.47
N LEU A 282 -15.31 13.08 -9.54
CA LEU A 282 -14.59 13.54 -8.37
C LEU A 282 -15.29 14.72 -7.68
N ASP A 283 -15.78 15.68 -8.47
CA ASP A 283 -16.53 16.83 -7.95
C ASP A 283 -17.84 16.38 -7.30
N ARG A 284 -18.60 15.50 -7.96
CA ARG A 284 -19.87 14.96 -7.45
C ARG A 284 -19.65 14.21 -6.12
N PHE A 285 -18.57 13.44 -5.99
CA PHE A 285 -18.22 12.76 -4.74
C PHE A 285 -17.90 13.76 -3.63
N CYS A 286 -17.05 14.74 -3.92
CA CYS A 286 -16.71 15.77 -2.93
C CYS A 286 -17.93 16.57 -2.48
N ASP A 287 -18.83 16.90 -3.41
CA ASP A 287 -20.07 17.63 -3.10
C ASP A 287 -20.99 16.79 -2.21
N ALA A 288 -21.09 15.47 -2.45
CA ALA A 288 -21.82 14.55 -1.57
C ALA A 288 -21.20 14.51 -0.15
N MET A 289 -19.88 14.42 -0.04
CA MET A 289 -19.19 14.46 1.26
C MET A 289 -19.45 15.79 1.99
N ILE A 290 -19.38 16.92 1.30
CA ILE A 290 -19.67 18.25 1.88
C ILE A 290 -21.12 18.33 2.35
N GLN A 291 -22.06 17.81 1.56
CA GLN A 291 -23.49 17.77 1.96
C GLN A 291 -23.68 16.88 3.21
N ILE A 292 -23.06 15.71 3.27
CA ILE A 292 -23.10 14.85 4.46
C ILE A 292 -22.53 15.59 5.69
N LYS A 293 -21.47 16.38 5.50
CA LYS A 293 -20.92 17.19 6.60
C LYS A 293 -21.94 18.23 7.11
N GLN A 294 -22.69 18.86 6.22
CA GLN A 294 -23.78 19.80 6.61
C GLN A 294 -24.88 19.08 7.39
N GLU A 295 -25.32 17.91 6.93
CA GLU A 295 -26.29 17.07 7.65
C GLU A 295 -25.77 16.69 9.06
N ILE A 296 -24.50 16.38 9.21
CA ILE A 296 -23.87 16.12 10.52
C ILE A 296 -23.92 17.37 11.43
N ASP A 297 -23.69 18.56 10.87
CA ASP A 297 -23.75 19.81 11.64
C ASP A 297 -25.17 20.15 12.08
N GLU A 298 -26.18 19.89 11.24
CA GLU A 298 -27.59 20.04 11.58
C GLU A 298 -28.04 19.09 12.72
N ILE A 299 -27.53 17.85 12.71
CA ILE A 299 -27.74 16.90 13.83
C ILE A 299 -27.02 17.40 15.09
N ALA A 300 -25.81 17.89 14.99
CA ALA A 300 -25.04 18.40 16.12
C ALA A 300 -25.65 19.63 16.75
N SER A 301 -26.33 20.50 15.96
CA SER A 301 -27.04 21.68 16.43
C SER A 301 -28.43 21.37 16.96
N GLY A 302 -28.99 20.19 16.71
CA GLY A 302 -30.36 19.79 17.06
C GLY A 302 -31.43 20.30 16.09
N GLU A 303 -31.02 20.77 14.91
CA GLU A 303 -31.94 21.15 13.84
C GLU A 303 -32.53 19.95 13.12
N MET A 304 -31.79 18.84 13.12
CA MET A 304 -32.19 17.54 12.58
C MET A 304 -32.15 16.47 13.68
N PRO A 305 -33.14 15.54 13.74
CA PRO A 305 -33.18 14.49 14.76
C PRO A 305 -32.09 13.42 14.59
#